data_f5ed96615dd7a2a768358d3e56a7f745
#
_entry.id   f5ed96615dd7a2a768358d3e56a7f745
#
_cell.length_a   1.000
_cell.length_b   1.000
_cell.length_c   1.000
_cell.angle_alpha   90.00
_cell.angle_beta   90.00
_cell.angle_gamma   90.00
#
_symmetry.space_group_name_H-M   'P 1'
#
loop_
_entity.id
_entity.type
_entity.pdbx_description
1 polymer ?
#
loop_
_entity_poly.entity_id
_entity_poly.type
_entity_poly.pdbx_seq_one_letter_code
_entity_poly.pdbx_strand_id
1 'polypeptide(L)'
;MDTIEILLTASKLVYENVKDLAGTEEAASGDFGRGAGGDISRNIDIIAEKTVVDYLKEINFDCVILGEECGRVELSPNPKGFIIMDAIDGSANAVRGMPFFCCSLAFSTEEKLSSVTDSVVTNLSTGDLYSASKDKGAFKNGKQISVHNEKPLYKIVGINSSGSSPELMN
;
A
#
# COMPACT_ATOMS: atom_id res chain seq x y z
N MET A 1 18.84 -8.95 -4.89
CA MET A 1 18.08 -8.11 -3.93
C MET A 1 16.98 -8.98 -3.36
N ASP A 2 16.86 -9.02 -2.04
CA ASP A 2 15.76 -9.75 -1.37
C ASP A 2 14.42 -9.07 -1.66
N THR A 3 13.33 -9.85 -1.74
CA THR A 3 12.00 -9.32 -2.06
C THR A 3 11.56 -8.23 -1.07
N ILE A 4 11.83 -8.44 0.22
CA ILE A 4 11.51 -7.43 1.23
C ILE A 4 12.24 -6.10 0.99
N GLU A 5 13.50 -6.12 0.53
CA GLU A 5 14.26 -4.90 0.22
C GLU A 5 13.66 -4.16 -0.98
N ILE A 6 13.14 -4.90 -1.97
CA ILE A 6 12.43 -4.33 -3.12
C ILE A 6 11.17 -3.61 -2.65
N LEU A 7 10.35 -4.26 -1.80
CA LEU A 7 9.13 -3.64 -1.26
C LEU A 7 9.44 -2.42 -0.39
N LEU A 8 10.47 -2.50 0.46
CA LEU A 8 10.92 -1.38 1.29
C LEU A 8 11.34 -0.17 0.45
N THR A 9 12.07 -0.41 -0.64
CA THR A 9 12.52 0.65 -1.54
C THR A 9 11.33 1.24 -2.31
N ALA A 10 10.47 0.40 -2.88
CA ALA A 10 9.28 0.85 -3.59
C ALA A 10 8.40 1.74 -2.73
N SER A 11 8.09 1.31 -1.49
CA SER A 11 7.21 2.08 -0.60
C SER A 11 7.83 3.41 -0.14
N LYS A 12 9.16 3.47 0.03
CA LYS A 12 9.88 4.72 0.30
C LYS A 12 9.80 5.69 -0.87
N LEU A 13 9.95 5.18 -2.09
CA LEU A 13 9.81 6.00 -3.31
C LEU A 13 8.39 6.56 -3.43
N VAL A 14 7.37 5.76 -3.12
CA VAL A 14 5.99 6.26 -3.04
C VAL A 14 5.88 7.39 -2.02
N TYR A 15 6.36 7.19 -0.79
CA TYR A 15 6.34 8.25 0.23
C TYR A 15 6.99 9.54 -0.25
N GLU A 16 8.21 9.46 -0.81
CA GLU A 16 8.93 10.65 -1.30
C GLU A 16 8.19 11.38 -2.43
N ASN A 17 7.47 10.65 -3.29
CA ASN A 17 6.75 11.23 -4.40
C ASN A 17 5.37 11.82 -4.04
N VAL A 18 4.77 11.38 -2.93
CA VAL A 18 3.40 11.80 -2.56
C VAL A 18 3.31 12.65 -1.31
N LYS A 19 4.34 12.70 -0.45
CA LYS A 19 4.31 13.40 0.84
C LYS A 19 3.93 14.89 0.72
N ASP A 20 4.36 15.56 -0.33
CA ASP A 20 4.12 16.98 -0.58
C ASP A 20 2.84 17.23 -1.41
N LEU A 21 2.23 16.17 -1.96
CA LEU A 21 0.98 16.24 -2.70
C LEU A 21 -0.25 16.15 -1.79
N ALA A 22 -0.16 15.39 -0.69
CA ALA A 22 -1.29 15.17 0.21
C ALA A 22 -1.90 16.49 0.70
N GLY A 23 -3.22 16.64 0.60
CA GLY A 23 -3.94 17.86 0.98
C GLY A 23 -3.90 19.00 -0.04
N THR A 24 -3.34 18.78 -1.22
CA THR A 24 -3.30 19.77 -2.31
C THR A 24 -4.42 19.56 -3.33
N GLU A 25 -4.74 20.60 -4.11
CA GLU A 25 -5.67 20.48 -5.25
C GLU A 25 -5.11 19.56 -6.33
N GLU A 26 -3.79 19.50 -6.48
CA GLU A 26 -3.11 18.62 -7.42
C GLU A 26 -3.34 17.14 -7.10
N ALA A 27 -3.35 16.76 -5.81
CA ALA A 27 -3.66 15.40 -5.38
C ALA A 27 -5.03 14.91 -5.85
N ALA A 28 -6.01 15.83 -5.89
CA ALA A 28 -7.39 15.56 -6.30
C ALA A 28 -7.61 15.72 -7.80
N SER A 29 -6.65 16.30 -8.54
CA SER A 29 -6.82 16.69 -9.93
C SER A 29 -6.91 15.48 -10.87
N GLY A 30 -7.41 15.74 -12.09
CA GLY A 30 -7.52 14.75 -13.15
C GLY A 30 -8.83 13.95 -13.09
N ASP A 31 -9.25 13.48 -14.26
CA ASP A 31 -10.37 12.54 -14.43
C ASP A 31 -9.76 11.24 -15.03
N PHE A 32 -9.36 10.35 -14.17
CA PHE A 32 -8.77 9.07 -14.56
C PHE A 32 -9.81 7.95 -14.62
N GLY A 33 -11.08 8.27 -14.35
CA GLY A 33 -12.15 7.29 -14.32
C GLY A 33 -12.13 6.43 -13.07
N ARG A 34 -12.50 5.16 -13.24
CA ARG A 34 -12.46 4.16 -12.15
C ARG A 34 -11.28 3.23 -12.33
N GLY A 35 -10.53 3.04 -11.25
CA GLY A 35 -9.49 2.03 -11.18
C GLY A 35 -10.04 0.60 -11.30
N ALA A 36 -9.16 -0.37 -11.40
CA ALA A 36 -9.54 -1.79 -11.49
C ALA A 36 -10.27 -2.27 -10.21
N GLY A 37 -10.01 -1.65 -9.06
CA GLY A 37 -10.72 -1.86 -7.80
C GLY A 37 -12.14 -1.27 -7.77
N GLY A 38 -12.49 -0.40 -8.72
CA GLY A 38 -13.84 0.15 -8.90
C GLY A 38 -14.07 1.51 -8.27
N ASP A 39 -13.14 2.07 -7.52
CA ASP A 39 -13.18 3.41 -6.96
C ASP A 39 -12.70 4.47 -7.95
N ILE A 40 -13.00 5.75 -7.68
CA ILE A 40 -12.56 6.87 -8.53
C ILE A 40 -11.08 7.12 -8.29
N SER A 41 -10.27 6.89 -9.33
CA SER A 41 -8.83 7.17 -9.32
C SER A 41 -8.55 8.67 -9.23
N ARG A 42 -7.61 9.04 -8.39
CA ARG A 42 -7.14 10.42 -8.21
C ARG A 42 -5.69 10.56 -8.67
N ASN A 43 -5.24 11.76 -8.91
CA ASN A 43 -3.88 11.99 -9.38
C ASN A 43 -2.82 11.38 -8.42
N ILE A 44 -3.03 11.48 -7.12
CA ILE A 44 -2.11 10.94 -6.13
C ILE A 44 -2.02 9.42 -6.21
N ASP A 45 -3.13 8.71 -6.51
CA ASP A 45 -3.18 7.25 -6.66
C ASP A 45 -2.38 6.82 -7.88
N ILE A 46 -2.58 7.51 -9.01
CA ILE A 46 -1.86 7.26 -10.27
C ILE A 46 -0.36 7.47 -10.11
N ILE A 47 0.05 8.57 -9.46
CA ILE A 47 1.47 8.85 -9.18
C ILE A 47 2.08 7.75 -8.31
N ALA A 48 1.39 7.34 -7.27
CA ALA A 48 1.86 6.32 -6.34
C ALA A 48 2.04 4.96 -7.01
N GLU A 49 1.01 4.45 -7.72
CA GLU A 49 1.12 3.17 -8.43
C GLU A 49 2.16 3.20 -9.53
N LYS A 50 2.18 4.29 -10.32
CA LYS A 50 3.20 4.48 -11.36
C LYS A 50 4.61 4.43 -10.79
N THR A 51 4.84 5.00 -9.61
CA THR A 51 6.14 4.95 -8.92
C THR A 51 6.59 3.50 -8.67
N VAL A 52 5.69 2.65 -8.16
CA VAL A 52 6.00 1.23 -7.92
C VAL A 52 6.27 0.50 -9.23
N VAL A 53 5.40 0.68 -10.23
CA VAL A 53 5.52 0.02 -11.54
C VAL A 53 6.84 0.38 -12.23
N ASP A 54 7.18 1.68 -12.27
CA ASP A 54 8.39 2.17 -12.92
C ASP A 54 9.65 1.65 -12.21
N TYR A 55 9.68 1.66 -10.88
CA TYR A 55 10.77 1.09 -10.10
C TYR A 55 10.98 -0.40 -10.38
N LEU A 56 9.91 -1.20 -10.39
CA LEU A 56 10.01 -2.63 -10.65
C LEU A 56 10.49 -2.93 -12.09
N LYS A 57 10.10 -2.10 -13.06
CA LYS A 57 10.62 -2.15 -14.43
C LYS A 57 12.11 -1.80 -14.50
N GLU A 58 12.52 -0.73 -13.81
CA GLU A 58 13.91 -0.27 -13.79
C GLU A 58 14.86 -1.35 -13.27
N ILE A 59 14.47 -2.04 -12.21
CA ILE A 59 15.29 -3.12 -11.63
C ILE A 59 15.10 -4.47 -12.36
N ASN A 60 14.28 -4.51 -13.42
CA ASN A 60 13.93 -5.73 -14.17
C ASN A 60 13.43 -6.85 -13.26
N PHE A 61 12.51 -6.55 -12.33
CA PHE A 61 11.95 -7.53 -11.43
C PHE A 61 10.84 -8.34 -12.11
N ASP A 62 11.08 -9.63 -12.30
CA ASP A 62 10.16 -10.57 -12.98
C ASP A 62 8.95 -10.86 -12.09
N CYS A 63 7.87 -10.12 -12.23
CA CYS A 63 6.65 -10.31 -11.45
C CYS A 63 5.38 -9.98 -12.26
N VAL A 64 4.25 -10.37 -11.70
CA VAL A 64 2.92 -9.82 -12.03
C VAL A 64 2.57 -8.82 -10.94
N ILE A 65 2.10 -7.64 -11.31
CA ILE A 65 1.56 -6.65 -10.39
C ILE A 65 0.04 -6.80 -10.38
N LEU A 66 -0.55 -6.75 -9.17
CA LEU A 66 -1.98 -6.65 -8.92
C LEU A 66 -2.21 -5.37 -8.14
N GLY A 67 -2.61 -4.30 -8.83
CA GLY A 67 -2.85 -2.97 -8.26
C GLY A 67 -4.33 -2.61 -8.25
N GLU A 68 -4.70 -1.69 -7.38
CA GLU A 68 -6.07 -1.19 -7.28
C GLU A 68 -6.45 -0.36 -8.50
N GLU A 69 -5.52 0.46 -9.00
CA GLU A 69 -5.75 1.35 -10.14
C GLU A 69 -5.37 0.69 -11.47
N CYS A 70 -4.15 0.16 -11.55
CA CYS A 70 -3.62 -0.42 -12.78
C CYS A 70 -4.13 -1.83 -13.08
N GLY A 71 -4.78 -2.49 -12.12
CA GLY A 71 -5.21 -3.87 -12.25
C GLY A 71 -4.03 -4.86 -12.36
N ARG A 72 -4.13 -5.79 -13.32
CA ARG A 72 -3.10 -6.80 -13.55
C ARG A 72 -2.10 -6.31 -14.61
N VAL A 73 -0.84 -6.20 -14.22
CA VAL A 73 0.28 -5.83 -15.12
C VAL A 73 1.35 -6.91 -15.07
N GLU A 74 1.63 -7.54 -16.21
CA GLU A 74 2.68 -8.56 -16.34
C GLU A 74 3.99 -7.90 -16.77
N LEU A 75 5.00 -7.91 -15.89
CA LEU A 75 6.33 -7.36 -16.20
C LEU A 75 7.26 -8.39 -16.83
N SER A 76 6.92 -9.67 -16.78
CA SER A 76 7.72 -10.75 -17.35
C SER A 76 6.82 -11.90 -17.80
N PRO A 77 7.15 -12.61 -18.91
CA PRO A 77 6.45 -13.80 -19.34
C PRO A 77 6.66 -15.00 -18.40
N ASN A 78 7.67 -14.94 -17.52
CA ASN A 78 7.97 -15.97 -16.53
C ASN A 78 8.11 -15.34 -15.14
N PRO A 79 7.01 -14.88 -14.52
CA PRO A 79 7.05 -14.18 -13.27
C PRO A 79 7.48 -15.10 -12.12
N LYS A 80 8.29 -14.55 -11.21
CA LYS A 80 8.71 -15.24 -9.97
C LYS A 80 7.64 -15.21 -8.87
N GLY A 81 6.61 -14.38 -9.06
CA GLY A 81 5.51 -14.20 -8.13
C GLY A 81 4.72 -12.93 -8.44
N PHE A 82 3.99 -12.48 -7.44
CA PHE A 82 3.01 -11.40 -7.53
C PHE A 82 3.37 -10.28 -6.55
N ILE A 83 3.36 -9.04 -7.02
CA ILE A 83 3.30 -7.86 -6.17
C ILE A 83 1.83 -7.44 -6.08
N ILE A 84 1.29 -7.47 -4.87
CA ILE A 84 -0.06 -7.00 -4.57
C ILE A 84 0.10 -5.63 -3.95
N MET A 85 -0.55 -4.62 -4.51
CA MET A 85 -0.41 -3.26 -4.03
C MET A 85 -1.73 -2.52 -3.98
N ASP A 86 -1.87 -1.76 -2.91
CA ASP A 86 -2.67 -0.57 -2.78
C ASP A 86 -1.67 0.56 -2.43
N ALA A 87 -1.35 1.37 -3.42
CA ALA A 87 -0.29 2.36 -3.26
C ALA A 87 -0.74 3.57 -2.45
N ILE A 88 -2.06 3.84 -2.37
CA ILE A 88 -2.69 4.85 -1.50
C ILE A 88 -3.99 4.29 -0.89
N ASP A 89 -3.88 3.45 0.12
CA ASP A 89 -5.05 3.11 0.95
C ASP A 89 -5.47 4.35 1.75
N GLY A 90 -6.70 4.82 1.49
CA GLY A 90 -7.22 6.04 2.07
C GLY A 90 -7.07 7.28 1.19
N SER A 91 -7.19 7.18 -0.14
CA SER A 91 -7.08 8.28 -1.11
C SER A 91 -7.96 9.48 -0.77
N ALA A 92 -9.19 9.25 -0.27
CA ALA A 92 -10.07 10.32 0.17
C ALA A 92 -9.51 11.11 1.37
N ASN A 93 -8.77 10.47 2.26
CA ASN A 93 -8.07 11.11 3.37
C ASN A 93 -6.84 11.86 2.86
N ALA A 94 -6.05 11.21 1.99
CA ALA A 94 -4.87 11.82 1.39
C ALA A 94 -5.20 13.16 0.72
N VAL A 95 -6.23 13.18 -0.14
CA VAL A 95 -6.69 14.40 -0.83
C VAL A 95 -7.15 15.50 0.13
N ARG A 96 -7.73 15.13 1.27
CA ARG A 96 -8.20 16.08 2.29
C ARG A 96 -7.11 16.49 3.28
N GLY A 97 -5.88 15.98 3.15
CA GLY A 97 -4.78 16.21 4.10
C GLY A 97 -5.02 15.58 5.48
N MET A 98 -5.89 14.57 5.58
CA MET A 98 -6.10 13.82 6.81
C MET A 98 -5.00 12.76 6.97
N PRO A 99 -4.36 12.63 8.16
CA PRO A 99 -3.15 11.80 8.32
C PRO A 99 -3.45 10.29 8.47
N PHE A 100 -4.46 9.78 7.76
CA PHE A 100 -4.92 8.39 7.80
C PHE A 100 -4.93 7.79 6.38
N PHE A 101 -3.74 7.63 5.82
CA PHE A 101 -3.53 6.97 4.54
C PHE A 101 -2.15 6.31 4.51
N CYS A 102 -2.04 5.22 3.77
CA CYS A 102 -0.80 4.44 3.72
C CYS A 102 -0.56 3.85 2.33
N CYS A 103 0.67 3.38 2.12
CA CYS A 103 1.04 2.51 1.01
C CYS A 103 1.16 1.08 1.55
N SER A 104 0.47 0.15 0.93
CA SER A 104 0.46 -1.28 1.29
C SER A 104 0.98 -2.10 0.12
N LEU A 105 2.08 -2.82 0.32
CA LEU A 105 2.70 -3.69 -0.67
C LEU A 105 2.93 -5.08 -0.08
N ALA A 106 2.64 -6.12 -0.86
CA ALA A 106 2.94 -7.50 -0.48
C ALA A 106 3.53 -8.26 -1.66
N PHE A 107 4.38 -9.25 -1.37
CA PHE A 107 4.84 -10.23 -2.34
C PHE A 107 4.29 -11.60 -2.01
N SER A 108 3.77 -12.26 -3.03
CA SER A 108 3.28 -13.64 -2.96
C SER A 108 3.90 -14.50 -4.05
N THR A 109 4.26 -15.73 -3.72
CA THR A 109 4.79 -16.71 -4.70
C THR A 109 3.71 -17.32 -5.60
N GLU A 110 2.43 -17.26 -5.18
CA GLU A 110 1.26 -17.73 -5.92
C GLU A 110 0.08 -16.77 -5.73
N GLU A 111 -0.97 -16.88 -6.53
CA GLU A 111 -2.23 -16.12 -6.37
C GLU A 111 -3.07 -16.63 -5.19
N LYS A 112 -2.47 -16.68 -3.99
CA LYS A 112 -3.14 -17.13 -2.76
C LYS A 112 -2.62 -16.32 -1.57
N LEU A 113 -3.49 -15.96 -0.64
CA LEU A 113 -3.11 -15.27 0.60
C LEU A 113 -2.11 -16.07 1.44
N SER A 114 -2.22 -17.42 1.44
CA SER A 114 -1.31 -18.30 2.18
C SER A 114 0.12 -18.31 1.63
N SER A 115 0.33 -17.82 0.41
CA SER A 115 1.62 -17.77 -0.29
C SER A 115 2.33 -16.42 -0.13
N VAL A 116 1.74 -15.47 0.60
CA VAL A 116 2.40 -14.19 0.92
C VAL A 116 3.60 -14.45 1.82
N THR A 117 4.75 -13.94 1.42
CA THR A 117 6.02 -14.11 2.15
C THR A 117 6.55 -12.83 2.74
N ASP A 118 6.31 -11.70 2.09
CA ASP A 118 6.83 -10.40 2.50
C ASP A 118 5.74 -9.34 2.38
N SER A 119 5.73 -8.37 3.29
CA SER A 119 4.81 -7.25 3.28
C SER A 119 5.43 -5.99 3.87
N VAL A 120 4.98 -4.85 3.35
CA VAL A 120 5.38 -3.52 3.82
C VAL A 120 4.15 -2.63 3.86
N VAL A 121 3.99 -1.87 4.94
CA VAL A 121 3.00 -0.80 5.06
C VAL A 121 3.72 0.47 5.51
N THR A 122 3.60 1.53 4.71
CA THR A 122 4.19 2.84 5.03
C THR A 122 3.08 3.84 5.32
N ASN A 123 3.08 4.42 6.51
CA ASN A 123 2.24 5.57 6.81
C ASN A 123 2.75 6.76 5.99
N LEU A 124 1.97 7.20 5.01
CA LEU A 124 2.39 8.25 4.06
C LEU A 124 2.28 9.66 4.62
N SER A 125 1.72 9.84 5.82
CA SER A 125 1.73 11.13 6.51
C SER A 125 2.95 11.32 7.41
N THR A 126 3.56 10.23 7.91
CA THR A 126 4.67 10.30 8.87
C THR A 126 5.97 9.70 8.36
N GLY A 127 5.92 8.87 7.32
CA GLY A 127 7.03 8.05 6.84
C GLY A 127 7.33 6.83 7.72
N ASP A 128 6.51 6.55 8.75
CA ASP A 128 6.67 5.33 9.56
C ASP A 128 6.43 4.09 8.70
N LEU A 129 7.41 3.19 8.71
CA LEU A 129 7.45 2.02 7.85
C LEU A 129 7.37 0.75 8.68
N TYR A 130 6.37 -0.08 8.38
CA TYR A 130 6.17 -1.40 8.96
C TYR A 130 6.51 -2.46 7.92
N SER A 131 7.21 -3.50 8.32
CA SER A 131 7.57 -4.61 7.43
C SER A 131 7.48 -5.94 8.16
N ALA A 132 7.17 -6.98 7.40
CA ALA A 132 7.18 -8.35 7.90
C ALA A 132 7.63 -9.30 6.79
N SER A 133 8.40 -10.32 7.17
CA SER A 133 8.69 -11.47 6.31
C SER A 133 8.30 -12.75 7.04
N LYS A 134 7.85 -13.74 6.28
CA LYS A 134 7.45 -15.05 6.80
C LYS A 134 8.58 -15.64 7.62
N ASP A 135 8.27 -16.06 8.83
CA ASP A 135 9.18 -16.67 9.81
C ASP A 135 10.35 -15.76 10.30
N LYS A 136 10.38 -14.47 9.89
CA LYS A 136 11.41 -13.51 10.34
C LYS A 136 10.88 -12.45 11.31
N GLY A 137 9.54 -12.41 11.52
CA GLY A 137 8.89 -11.46 12.41
C GLY A 137 8.49 -10.14 11.73
N ALA A 138 8.06 -9.19 12.55
CA ALA A 138 7.60 -7.87 12.12
C ALA A 138 8.47 -6.76 12.70
N PHE A 139 8.57 -5.65 11.96
CA PHE A 139 9.46 -4.53 12.27
C PHE A 139 8.75 -3.20 12.05
N LYS A 140 9.06 -2.21 12.86
CA LYS A 140 8.74 -0.80 12.63
C LYS A 140 10.04 -0.01 12.52
N ASN A 141 10.26 0.66 11.39
CA ASN A 141 11.48 1.44 11.12
C ASN A 141 12.76 0.62 11.39
N GLY A 142 12.77 -0.66 11.00
CA GLY A 142 13.88 -1.59 11.21
C GLY A 142 14.04 -2.15 12.63
N LYS A 143 13.20 -1.74 13.59
CA LYS A 143 13.19 -2.29 14.94
C LYS A 143 12.10 -3.34 15.07
N GLN A 144 12.46 -4.53 15.56
CA GLN A 144 11.51 -5.61 15.76
C GLN A 144 10.38 -5.20 16.73
N ILE A 145 9.17 -5.57 16.36
CA ILE A 145 7.96 -5.33 17.15
C ILE A 145 7.26 -6.64 17.46
N SER A 146 6.48 -6.64 18.55
CA SER A 146 5.63 -7.76 18.93
C SER A 146 4.33 -7.25 19.55
N VAL A 147 3.30 -8.08 19.52
CA VAL A 147 2.03 -7.79 20.20
C VAL A 147 2.23 -8.00 21.70
N HIS A 148 1.89 -7.00 22.51
CA HIS A 148 1.93 -7.11 23.97
C HIS A 148 0.59 -7.67 24.49
N ASN A 149 0.61 -8.91 24.96
CA ASN A 149 -0.58 -9.58 25.51
C ASN A 149 -1.02 -9.06 26.89
N GLU A 150 -0.18 -8.26 27.57
CA GLU A 150 -0.39 -7.85 28.96
C GLU A 150 -0.94 -6.42 29.13
N LYS A 151 -1.16 -5.67 28.05
CA LYS A 151 -1.74 -4.33 28.17
C LYS A 151 -3.25 -4.41 28.31
N PRO A 152 -3.85 -3.63 29.25
CA PRO A 152 -5.30 -3.55 29.34
C PRO A 152 -5.86 -3.08 27.99
N LEU A 153 -6.98 -3.69 27.57
CA LEU A 153 -7.72 -3.27 26.39
C LEU A 153 -7.96 -1.76 26.42
N TYR A 154 -7.48 -1.04 25.44
CA TYR A 154 -7.79 0.35 25.29
C TYR A 154 -9.29 0.51 25.12
N LYS A 155 -9.90 1.46 25.86
CA LYS A 155 -11.35 1.74 25.77
C LYS A 155 -11.73 2.51 24.48
N ILE A 156 -10.80 2.64 23.55
CA ILE A 156 -10.98 3.40 22.30
C ILE A 156 -10.90 2.40 21.14
N VAL A 157 -11.95 2.37 20.34
CA VAL A 157 -12.04 1.58 19.11
C VAL A 157 -12.25 2.54 17.95
N GLY A 158 -11.42 2.44 16.94
CA GLY A 158 -11.63 3.12 15.65
C GLY A 158 -12.55 2.25 14.77
N ILE A 159 -13.56 2.85 14.20
CA ILE A 159 -14.47 2.20 13.26
C ILE A 159 -14.40 2.94 11.94
N ASN A 160 -14.07 2.22 10.87
CA ASN A 160 -14.24 2.72 9.50
C ASN A 160 -15.66 2.33 9.03
N SER A 161 -16.50 3.32 8.81
CA SER A 161 -17.88 3.14 8.36
C SER A 161 -18.09 3.44 6.87
N SER A 162 -17.00 3.66 6.12
CA SER A 162 -17.10 3.86 4.67
C SER A 162 -17.71 2.61 4.01
N GLY A 163 -18.71 2.79 3.19
CA GLY A 163 -19.44 1.68 2.54
C GLY A 163 -20.42 0.93 3.43
N SER A 164 -20.57 1.30 4.70
CA SER A 164 -21.58 0.70 5.58
C SER A 164 -22.98 1.19 5.24
N SER A 165 -23.99 0.29 5.24
CA SER A 165 -25.38 0.71 5.12
C SER A 165 -25.84 1.45 6.39
N PRO A 166 -26.82 2.37 6.30
CA PRO A 166 -27.36 3.08 7.46
C PRO A 166 -27.88 2.14 8.57
N GLU A 167 -28.25 0.91 8.22
CA GLU A 167 -28.76 -0.11 9.13
C GLU A 167 -27.68 -0.67 10.06
N LEU A 168 -26.41 -0.61 9.66
CA LEU A 168 -25.26 -1.03 10.49
C LEU A 168 -24.79 0.06 11.45
N MET A 169 -25.33 1.28 11.36
CA MET A 169 -24.95 2.42 12.20
C MET A 169 -25.95 2.71 13.33
N ASN A 170 -27.01 1.95 13.41
CA ASN A 170 -28.01 1.94 14.47
C ASN A 170 -27.82 0.70 15.33
#